data_3de91eb90b977eff516b6ef5d9df2554
#
_entry.id   3de91eb90b977eff516b6ef5d9df2554
#
_cell.length_a   1.000
_cell.length_b   1.000
_cell.length_c   1.000
_cell.angle_alpha   90.00
_cell.angle_beta   90.00
_cell.angle_gamma   90.00
#
_symmetry.space_group_name_H-M   'P 1'
#
loop_
_entity.id
_entity.type
_entity.pdbx_description
1 polymer ?
#
loop_
_entity_poly.entity_id
_entity_poly.type
_entity_poly.pdbx_seq_one_letter_code
_entity_poly.pdbx_strand_id
1 'polypeptide(L)'
;MTYFAIKLGAWLISGLAAFTLLWDANKTPEPKLEAGSQITTTLNSVVPVTVAPTTTVPKGCAQYVADAITAGWPADQSPMLARVMFRESRCNPLAFNSQDPGGSRGLMQINAVHETWLKEAGIITHLDDLFYPDVNLTAAVHLYRMVGWSAWASTHG
;
A
#
# COMPACT_ATOMS: atom_id res chain seq x y z
N MET A 1 -13.69 45.89 -30.61
CA MET A 1 -12.33 45.69 -31.14
C MET A 1 -11.34 46.18 -30.11
N THR A 2 -10.75 45.28 -29.32
CA THR A 2 -9.61 45.62 -28.45
C THR A 2 -8.82 44.33 -28.25
N TYR A 3 -7.68 44.25 -28.92
CA TYR A 3 -6.70 43.13 -28.81
C TYR A 3 -5.97 43.22 -27.49
N PHE A 4 -5.99 42.15 -26.71
CA PHE A 4 -5.06 41.96 -25.58
C PHE A 4 -3.90 41.08 -26.01
N ALA A 5 -2.73 41.66 -26.07
CA ALA A 5 -1.47 40.98 -26.35
C ALA A 5 -0.99 40.21 -25.13
N ILE A 6 -0.78 38.90 -25.28
CA ILE A 6 -0.17 38.05 -24.27
C ILE A 6 1.34 38.13 -24.43
N LYS A 7 2.03 38.65 -23.41
CA LYS A 7 3.50 38.64 -23.32
C LYS A 7 3.99 37.24 -22.97
N LEU A 8 4.73 36.63 -23.90
CA LEU A 8 5.56 35.46 -23.66
C LEU A 8 6.81 35.87 -22.86
N GLY A 9 6.91 35.44 -21.61
CA GLY A 9 8.11 35.53 -20.80
C GLY A 9 8.92 34.26 -20.92
N ALA A 10 10.02 34.32 -21.69
CA ALA A 10 11.03 33.26 -21.73
C ALA A 10 11.89 33.31 -20.49
N TRP A 11 11.89 32.23 -19.71
CA TRP A 11 12.90 32.00 -18.67
C TRP A 11 13.83 30.89 -19.10
N LEU A 12 14.98 31.30 -19.61
CA LEU A 12 16.16 30.44 -19.76
C LEU A 12 16.89 30.42 -18.41
N ILE A 13 16.93 29.26 -17.77
CA ILE A 13 17.88 29.02 -16.69
C ILE A 13 18.71 27.81 -17.07
N SER A 14 19.92 28.11 -17.55
CA SER A 14 21.04 27.18 -17.66
C SER A 14 21.56 26.84 -16.27
N GLY A 15 21.64 25.57 -15.92
CA GLY A 15 22.26 25.10 -14.70
C GLY A 15 22.71 23.67 -14.87
N LEU A 16 23.78 23.46 -15.70
CA LEU A 16 24.54 22.21 -15.70
C LEU A 16 25.42 22.19 -14.46
N ALA A 17 25.08 21.45 -13.43
CA ALA A 17 25.97 21.03 -12.38
C ALA A 17 26.28 19.55 -12.61
N ALA A 18 27.38 19.26 -13.25
CA ALA A 18 27.96 17.93 -13.35
C ALA A 18 28.46 17.49 -11.97
N PHE A 19 27.74 16.60 -11.30
CA PHE A 19 28.23 15.96 -10.07
C PHE A 19 28.87 14.62 -10.46
N THR A 20 30.17 14.63 -10.71
CA THR A 20 30.97 13.43 -10.89
C THR A 20 31.23 12.81 -9.52
N LEU A 21 30.43 11.84 -9.11
CA LEU A 21 30.79 10.96 -8.01
C LEU A 21 31.75 9.89 -8.52
N LEU A 22 33.02 10.03 -8.16
CA LEU A 22 34.02 8.98 -8.25
C LEU A 22 33.62 7.85 -7.31
N TRP A 23 33.11 6.75 -7.89
CA TRP A 23 32.91 5.49 -7.17
C TRP A 23 34.24 4.77 -7.09
N ASP A 24 34.84 4.78 -5.91
CA ASP A 24 36.04 4.01 -5.62
C ASP A 24 35.63 2.54 -5.40
N ALA A 25 35.65 1.76 -6.48
CA ALA A 25 35.39 0.34 -6.48
C ALA A 25 36.65 -0.43 -6.14
N ASN A 26 37.11 -0.39 -4.90
CA ASN A 26 38.09 -1.39 -4.44
C ASN A 26 38.32 -1.36 -2.93
N LYS A 27 37.36 -1.90 -2.14
CA LYS A 27 37.66 -2.40 -0.79
C LYS A 27 36.59 -3.43 -0.39
N THR A 28 36.83 -4.65 -0.82
CA THR A 28 36.27 -5.84 -0.19
C THR A 28 37.16 -6.19 1.00
N PRO A 29 36.68 -6.16 2.25
CA PRO A 29 37.44 -6.78 3.34
C PRO A 29 37.21 -8.29 3.32
N GLU A 30 38.29 -9.03 3.12
CA GLU A 30 38.37 -10.48 3.30
C GLU A 30 38.04 -10.86 4.76
N PRO A 31 37.20 -11.86 5.01
CA PRO A 31 37.00 -12.38 6.36
C PRO A 31 38.19 -13.27 6.73
N LYS A 32 39.02 -12.76 7.67
CA LYS A 32 40.09 -13.50 8.29
C LYS A 32 39.52 -14.62 9.17
N LEU A 33 39.67 -15.88 8.74
CA LEU A 33 39.43 -17.05 9.57
C LEU A 33 40.46 -17.09 10.69
N GLU A 34 40.04 -16.84 11.93
CA GLU A 34 40.81 -17.24 13.09
C GLU A 34 40.22 -18.54 13.63
N ALA A 35 41.04 -19.56 13.58
CA ALA A 35 40.80 -20.85 14.17
C ALA A 35 41.02 -20.82 15.69
N GLY A 36 40.15 -21.41 16.42
CA GLY A 36 40.44 -21.93 17.73
C GLY A 36 39.74 -21.27 18.90
N SER A 37 38.88 -21.98 19.51
CA SER A 37 38.87 -22.24 20.95
C SER A 37 37.48 -22.34 21.58
N GLN A 38 37.26 -23.48 22.18
CA GLN A 38 36.43 -23.75 23.37
C GLN A 38 34.90 -23.66 23.20
N ILE A 39 34.35 -24.86 23.08
CA ILE A 39 32.93 -25.15 23.35
C ILE A 39 32.72 -25.01 24.85
N THR A 40 32.18 -23.86 25.28
CA THR A 40 31.59 -23.74 26.60
C THR A 40 30.09 -23.94 26.44
N THR A 41 29.61 -25.11 26.84
CA THR A 41 28.17 -25.41 26.95
C THR A 41 27.57 -24.52 28.03
N THR A 42 27.02 -23.37 27.65
CA THR A 42 26.13 -22.60 28.51
C THR A 42 24.70 -23.07 28.29
N LEU A 43 24.12 -23.59 29.35
CA LEU A 43 22.72 -24.01 29.43
C LEU A 43 21.81 -22.89 28.92
N ASN A 44 21.11 -23.21 27.84
CA ASN A 44 20.16 -22.34 27.19
C ASN A 44 19.00 -22.05 28.16
N SER A 45 18.98 -20.84 28.68
CA SER A 45 17.79 -20.30 29.33
C SER A 45 16.74 -20.15 28.21
N VAL A 46 15.77 -21.05 28.20
CA VAL A 46 14.61 -20.97 27.30
C VAL A 46 13.77 -19.77 27.74
N VAL A 47 14.00 -18.63 27.09
CA VAL A 47 13.09 -17.49 27.19
C VAL A 47 11.78 -17.94 26.55
N PRO A 48 10.63 -17.90 27.27
CA PRO A 48 9.36 -18.22 26.66
C PRO A 48 9.11 -17.24 25.51
N VAL A 49 9.17 -17.72 24.28
CA VAL A 49 8.73 -16.97 23.10
C VAL A 49 7.22 -16.79 23.25
N THR A 50 6.81 -15.59 23.66
CA THR A 50 5.40 -15.20 23.61
C THR A 50 5.01 -15.17 22.16
N VAL A 51 4.38 -16.24 21.68
CA VAL A 51 3.82 -16.30 20.34
C VAL A 51 2.71 -15.26 20.28
N ALA A 52 2.96 -14.19 19.53
CA ALA A 52 1.91 -13.21 19.23
C ALA A 52 0.71 -13.96 18.63
N PRO A 53 -0.54 -13.59 18.96
CA PRO A 53 -1.71 -14.27 18.42
C PRO A 53 -1.63 -14.30 16.89
N THR A 54 -1.57 -15.48 16.34
CA THR A 54 -1.59 -15.69 14.88
C THR A 54 -2.95 -15.23 14.39
N THR A 55 -3.03 -14.02 13.88
CA THR A 55 -4.26 -13.50 13.28
C THR A 55 -4.50 -14.29 11.99
N THR A 56 -5.37 -15.28 12.06
CA THR A 56 -5.71 -16.11 10.90
C THR A 56 -6.41 -15.24 9.87
N VAL A 57 -5.83 -15.12 8.68
CA VAL A 57 -6.45 -14.43 7.55
C VAL A 57 -7.72 -15.19 7.15
N PRO A 58 -8.89 -14.52 7.05
CA PRO A 58 -10.14 -15.17 6.66
C PRO A 58 -9.99 -15.90 5.32
N LYS A 59 -10.53 -17.12 5.26
CA LYS A 59 -10.52 -17.92 4.03
C LYS A 59 -11.24 -17.15 2.92
N GLY A 60 -10.61 -17.05 1.75
CA GLY A 60 -11.12 -16.27 0.61
C GLY A 60 -10.51 -14.87 0.49
N CYS A 61 -10.03 -14.25 1.59
CA CYS A 61 -9.30 -12.98 1.51
C CYS A 61 -7.81 -13.17 1.25
N ALA A 62 -7.23 -14.32 1.60
CA ALA A 62 -5.79 -14.59 1.47
C ALA A 62 -5.27 -14.40 0.04
N GLN A 63 -6.06 -14.73 -0.95
CA GLN A 63 -5.71 -14.56 -2.36
C GLN A 63 -5.48 -13.09 -2.75
N TYR A 64 -6.13 -12.14 -2.09
CA TYR A 64 -6.02 -10.70 -2.39
C TYR A 64 -4.92 -9.99 -1.61
N VAL A 65 -4.28 -10.66 -0.64
CA VAL A 65 -3.22 -10.04 0.16
C VAL A 65 -1.98 -9.74 -0.68
N ALA A 66 -1.60 -10.65 -1.58
CA ALA A 66 -0.48 -10.43 -2.49
C ALA A 66 -0.75 -9.28 -3.46
N ASP A 67 -1.97 -9.22 -4.01
CA ASP A 67 -2.40 -8.15 -4.91
C ASP A 67 -2.41 -6.80 -4.18
N ALA A 68 -2.85 -6.79 -2.92
CA ALA A 68 -2.83 -5.59 -2.08
C ALA A 68 -1.40 -5.07 -1.85
N ILE A 69 -0.45 -5.94 -1.54
CA ILE A 69 0.96 -5.55 -1.38
C ILE A 69 1.49 -4.98 -2.70
N THR A 70 1.14 -5.57 -3.84
CA THR A 70 1.48 -5.06 -5.17
C THR A 70 0.86 -3.68 -5.42
N ALA A 71 -0.36 -3.43 -4.96
CA ALA A 71 -1.02 -2.14 -5.01
C ALA A 71 -0.41 -1.09 -4.04
N GLY A 72 0.53 -1.52 -3.18
CA GLY A 72 1.29 -0.64 -2.28
C GLY A 72 0.77 -0.57 -0.84
N TRP A 73 -0.01 -1.57 -0.40
CA TRP A 73 -0.34 -1.73 1.00
C TRP A 73 0.88 -2.15 1.83
N PRO A 74 1.08 -1.58 3.04
CA PRO A 74 2.13 -2.02 3.94
C PRO A 74 1.91 -3.49 4.35
N ALA A 75 2.96 -4.30 4.28
CA ALA A 75 2.86 -5.74 4.53
C ALA A 75 2.42 -6.06 5.98
N ASP A 76 2.79 -5.22 6.94
CA ASP A 76 2.40 -5.31 8.35
C ASP A 76 0.90 -5.06 8.55
N GLN A 77 0.23 -4.38 7.61
CA GLN A 77 -1.21 -4.15 7.65
C GLN A 77 -2.04 -5.31 7.07
N SER A 78 -1.40 -6.32 6.49
CA SER A 78 -2.09 -7.44 5.84
C SER A 78 -3.13 -8.15 6.72
N PRO A 79 -2.90 -8.41 8.03
CA PRO A 79 -3.90 -9.05 8.87
C PRO A 79 -5.15 -8.18 9.08
N MET A 80 -4.96 -6.86 9.25
CA MET A 80 -6.07 -5.92 9.40
C MET A 80 -6.82 -5.76 8.08
N LEU A 81 -6.10 -5.59 6.98
CA LEU A 81 -6.68 -5.49 5.64
C LEU A 81 -7.58 -6.69 5.32
N ALA A 82 -7.10 -7.91 5.54
CA ALA A 82 -7.88 -9.11 5.31
C ALA A 82 -9.15 -9.16 6.17
N ARG A 83 -9.07 -8.69 7.42
CA ARG A 83 -10.22 -8.59 8.32
C ARG A 83 -11.25 -7.57 7.79
N VAL A 84 -10.79 -6.41 7.37
CA VAL A 84 -11.65 -5.36 6.81
C VAL A 84 -12.31 -5.86 5.52
N MET A 85 -11.55 -6.40 4.56
CA MET A 85 -12.12 -7.01 3.34
C MET A 85 -13.22 -8.05 3.66
N PHE A 86 -12.98 -8.89 4.69
CA PHE A 86 -13.98 -9.88 5.07
C PHE A 86 -15.25 -9.23 5.65
N ARG A 87 -15.14 -8.17 6.42
CA ARG A 87 -16.29 -7.47 7.00
C ARG A 87 -17.05 -6.66 5.97
N GLU A 88 -16.35 -6.00 5.05
CA GLU A 88 -16.92 -5.16 4.01
C GLU A 88 -17.66 -5.97 2.93
N SER A 89 -17.02 -7.00 2.42
CA SER A 89 -17.49 -7.69 1.20
C SER A 89 -17.58 -9.21 1.32
N ARG A 90 -17.15 -9.81 2.46
CA ARG A 90 -16.88 -11.25 2.57
C ARG A 90 -15.84 -11.72 1.54
N CYS A 91 -14.93 -10.82 1.14
CA CYS A 91 -13.92 -11.04 0.11
C CYS A 91 -14.53 -11.31 -1.28
N ASN A 92 -15.73 -10.79 -1.52
CA ASN A 92 -16.37 -10.81 -2.83
C ASN A 92 -16.02 -9.53 -3.61
N PRO A 93 -15.26 -9.60 -4.71
CA PRO A 93 -14.92 -8.41 -5.49
C PRO A 93 -16.12 -7.78 -6.17
N LEU A 94 -17.21 -8.53 -6.38
CA LEU A 94 -18.44 -8.02 -7.00
C LEU A 94 -19.47 -7.55 -5.97
N ALA A 95 -19.08 -7.38 -4.70
CA ALA A 95 -19.97 -6.87 -3.67
C ALA A 95 -20.42 -5.44 -4.01
N PHE A 96 -21.72 -5.18 -3.90
CA PHE A 96 -22.33 -3.88 -4.11
C PHE A 96 -23.32 -3.58 -2.98
N ASN A 97 -23.10 -2.48 -2.27
CA ASN A 97 -24.03 -1.97 -1.28
C ASN A 97 -24.77 -0.74 -1.82
N SER A 98 -26.02 -0.91 -2.21
CA SER A 98 -26.88 0.15 -2.73
C SER A 98 -27.50 1.03 -1.64
N GLN A 99 -27.34 0.67 -0.36
CA GLN A 99 -27.89 1.47 0.75
C GLN A 99 -27.04 2.71 1.03
N ASP A 100 -25.77 2.67 0.66
CA ASP A 100 -24.89 3.84 0.75
C ASP A 100 -25.20 4.83 -0.36
N PRO A 101 -25.17 6.15 -0.11
CA PRO A 101 -25.36 7.16 -1.15
C PRO A 101 -24.40 6.95 -2.33
N GLY A 102 -24.94 6.73 -3.53
CA GLY A 102 -24.17 6.42 -4.74
C GLY A 102 -23.62 5.00 -4.82
N GLY A 103 -23.77 4.21 -3.77
CA GLY A 103 -23.33 2.81 -3.65
C GLY A 103 -21.83 2.66 -3.31
N SER A 104 -21.54 1.56 -2.63
CA SER A 104 -20.18 1.11 -2.31
C SER A 104 -19.85 -0.17 -3.07
N ARG A 105 -18.60 -0.31 -3.56
CA ARG A 105 -18.22 -1.37 -4.52
C ARG A 105 -16.96 -2.11 -4.10
N GLY A 106 -16.95 -3.39 -4.41
CA GLY A 106 -15.78 -4.26 -4.41
C GLY A 106 -15.30 -4.70 -3.04
N LEU A 107 -14.07 -5.17 -2.97
CA LEU A 107 -13.47 -5.81 -1.80
C LEU A 107 -13.50 -4.93 -0.55
N MET A 108 -13.16 -3.65 -0.71
CA MET A 108 -13.03 -2.66 0.37
C MET A 108 -14.22 -1.70 0.44
N GLN A 109 -15.31 -1.99 -0.29
CA GLN A 109 -16.55 -1.20 -0.33
C GLN A 109 -16.26 0.30 -0.52
N ILE A 110 -15.51 0.63 -1.58
CA ILE A 110 -15.21 2.03 -1.91
C ILE A 110 -16.48 2.72 -2.37
N ASN A 111 -16.86 3.80 -1.69
CA ASN A 111 -18.09 4.54 -1.95
C ASN A 111 -17.95 5.49 -3.14
N ALA A 112 -19.06 5.71 -3.85
CA ALA A 112 -19.13 6.60 -5.00
C ALA A 112 -18.78 8.06 -4.68
N VAL A 113 -18.85 8.49 -3.42
CA VAL A 113 -18.43 9.86 -3.03
C VAL A 113 -16.96 10.14 -3.38
N HIS A 114 -16.18 9.10 -3.58
CA HIS A 114 -14.76 9.19 -3.95
C HIS A 114 -14.51 9.29 -5.46
N GLU A 115 -15.56 9.24 -6.29
CA GLU A 115 -15.44 9.17 -7.76
C GLU A 115 -14.57 10.28 -8.35
N THR A 116 -14.76 11.52 -7.92
CA THR A 116 -14.06 12.69 -8.49
C THR A 116 -12.55 12.55 -8.34
N TRP A 117 -12.08 12.38 -7.10
CA TRP A 117 -10.63 12.30 -6.87
C TRP A 117 -10.03 10.99 -7.42
N LEU A 118 -10.77 9.88 -7.46
CA LEU A 118 -10.32 8.63 -8.07
C LEU A 118 -10.08 8.78 -9.56
N LYS A 119 -10.96 9.52 -10.28
CA LYS A 119 -10.78 9.85 -11.70
C LYS A 119 -9.61 10.81 -11.91
N GLU A 120 -9.50 11.85 -11.10
CA GLU A 120 -8.40 12.82 -11.16
C GLU A 120 -7.04 12.15 -10.91
N ALA A 121 -6.98 11.15 -10.02
CA ALA A 121 -5.79 10.35 -9.76
C ALA A 121 -5.51 9.28 -10.84
N GLY A 122 -6.40 9.13 -11.84
CA GLY A 122 -6.28 8.12 -12.89
C GLY A 122 -6.43 6.67 -12.41
N ILE A 123 -7.07 6.46 -11.24
CA ILE A 123 -7.27 5.13 -10.66
C ILE A 123 -8.47 4.44 -11.32
N ILE A 124 -9.52 5.19 -11.64
CA ILE A 124 -10.71 4.70 -12.33
C ILE A 124 -11.07 5.60 -13.52
N THR A 125 -11.78 5.05 -14.47
CA THR A 125 -12.51 5.79 -15.53
C THR A 125 -14.01 5.78 -15.26
N HIS A 126 -14.50 4.67 -14.71
CA HIS A 126 -15.89 4.46 -14.31
C HIS A 126 -15.95 3.88 -12.89
N LEU A 127 -17.04 4.15 -12.16
CA LEU A 127 -17.23 3.59 -10.81
C LEU A 127 -17.19 2.06 -10.79
N ASP A 128 -17.64 1.41 -11.85
CA ASP A 128 -17.67 -0.05 -11.92
C ASP A 128 -16.27 -0.67 -12.09
N ASP A 129 -15.24 0.14 -12.39
CA ASP A 129 -13.84 -0.31 -12.35
C ASP A 129 -13.46 -0.78 -10.93
N LEU A 130 -14.15 -0.29 -9.90
CA LEU A 130 -13.98 -0.71 -8.51
C LEU A 130 -14.40 -2.17 -8.23
N PHE A 131 -15.01 -2.87 -9.17
CA PHE A 131 -15.24 -4.31 -9.08
C PHE A 131 -14.01 -5.14 -9.46
N TYR A 132 -12.99 -4.56 -10.08
CA TYR A 132 -11.71 -5.22 -10.30
C TYR A 132 -10.87 -5.16 -9.01
N PRO A 133 -10.38 -6.32 -8.52
CA PRO A 133 -9.65 -6.39 -7.23
C PRO A 133 -8.46 -5.45 -7.13
N ASP A 134 -7.63 -5.39 -8.16
CA ASP A 134 -6.43 -4.56 -8.24
C ASP A 134 -6.77 -3.06 -8.19
N VAL A 135 -7.79 -2.64 -8.94
CA VAL A 135 -8.29 -1.26 -8.93
C VAL A 135 -8.86 -0.89 -7.57
N ASN A 136 -9.67 -1.78 -6.99
CA ASN A 136 -10.28 -1.58 -5.67
C ASN A 136 -9.23 -1.44 -4.56
N LEU A 137 -8.23 -2.33 -4.55
CA LEU A 137 -7.14 -2.31 -3.59
C LEU A 137 -6.23 -1.08 -3.76
N THR A 138 -6.03 -0.63 -5.01
CA THR A 138 -5.32 0.62 -5.31
C THR A 138 -6.09 1.82 -4.80
N ALA A 139 -7.39 1.93 -5.05
CA ALA A 139 -8.25 2.99 -4.52
C ALA A 139 -8.23 3.00 -2.99
N ALA A 140 -8.34 1.81 -2.38
CA ALA A 140 -8.35 1.66 -0.94
C ALA A 140 -7.02 2.07 -0.28
N VAL A 141 -5.86 1.72 -0.85
CA VAL A 141 -4.57 2.13 -0.28
C VAL A 141 -4.35 3.65 -0.39
N HIS A 142 -4.84 4.29 -1.44
CA HIS A 142 -4.82 5.75 -1.54
C HIS A 142 -5.68 6.39 -0.44
N LEU A 143 -6.88 5.89 -0.22
CA LEU A 143 -7.76 6.35 0.86
C LEU A 143 -7.12 6.12 2.23
N TYR A 144 -6.54 4.94 2.45
CA TYR A 144 -5.80 4.61 3.67
C TYR A 144 -4.64 5.58 3.95
N ARG A 145 -3.89 5.97 2.91
CA ARG A 145 -2.80 6.95 3.06
C ARG A 145 -3.29 8.34 3.45
N MET A 146 -4.52 8.71 3.05
CA MET A 146 -5.11 10.01 3.40
C MET A 146 -5.67 10.03 4.82
N VAL A 147 -6.37 8.98 5.25
CA VAL A 147 -7.16 9.02 6.49
C VAL A 147 -6.96 7.80 7.40
N GLY A 148 -6.04 6.90 7.05
CA GLY A 148 -5.81 5.67 7.79
C GLY A 148 -7.03 4.74 7.76
N TRP A 149 -7.19 3.96 8.82
CA TRP A 149 -8.32 3.05 8.95
C TRP A 149 -9.65 3.73 9.26
N SER A 150 -9.68 5.05 9.49
CA SER A 150 -10.92 5.77 9.82
C SER A 150 -11.98 5.69 8.72
N ALA A 151 -11.57 5.49 7.45
CA ALA A 151 -12.50 5.25 6.35
C ALA A 151 -13.39 3.99 6.58
N TRP A 152 -12.90 3.04 7.37
CA TRP A 152 -13.57 1.78 7.70
C TRP A 152 -13.82 1.65 9.21
N ALA A 153 -14.08 2.77 9.92
CA ALA A 153 -14.16 2.81 11.38
C ALA A 153 -15.20 1.84 11.97
N SER A 154 -16.27 1.55 11.24
CA SER A 154 -17.30 0.59 11.66
C SER A 154 -16.87 -0.88 11.53
N THR A 155 -15.80 -1.17 10.78
CA THR A 155 -15.43 -2.54 10.39
C THR A 155 -14.01 -2.95 10.78
N HIS A 156 -13.12 -2.00 11.12
CA HIS A 156 -11.75 -2.32 11.50
C HIS A 156 -11.55 -2.59 13.00
N GLY A 157 -12.55 -2.27 13.84
CA GLY A 157 -12.53 -2.42 15.31
C GLY A 157 -12.71 -3.87 15.79
#